data_0349d0e1ea16ea8369d0a0c12b12fbf7
#
_entry.id   0349d0e1ea16ea8369d0a0c12b12fbf7
#
_cell.length_a   1.000
_cell.length_b   1.000
_cell.length_c   1.000
_cell.angle_alpha   90.00
_cell.angle_beta   90.00
_cell.angle_gamma   90.00
#
_symmetry.space_group_name_H-M   'P 1'
#
loop_
_entity.id
_entity.type
_entity.pdbx_description
1 polymer ?
#
loop_
_entity_poly.entity_id
_entity_poly.type
_entity_poly.pdbx_seq_one_letter_code
_entity_poly.pdbx_strand_id
1 'polypeptide(L)'
;SGALSDDSVRDSFTIVRKVNPNGFVMANLGAHHDLENAKRAVDLLEANALQIHLNVPQEIVMPEGDRDFTSWSKNIETIVRELPVPVIVKEVGFGMSREAIQHLVQLGVKNIDVSGRGGTNFIQIENERREKLDYQAIAGWGQTTPESLLEAQPFLNQTTILASGGITDYLDIVKALALGANAVGLSGRFLQMVHEQGVEQSVEMIENWKEAIQH
;
A
#
# COMPACT_ATOMS: atom_id res chain seq x y z
N SER A 1 -9.94 -3.43 7.48
CA SER A 1 -10.47 -3.59 8.85
C SER A 1 -11.98 -3.34 8.90
N GLY A 2 -12.51 -2.29 8.27
CA GLY A 2 -13.94 -1.94 8.35
C GLY A 2 -14.89 -3.10 8.07
N ALA A 3 -14.67 -3.86 7.00
CA ALA A 3 -15.51 -5.02 6.65
C ALA A 3 -15.45 -6.19 7.65
N LEU A 4 -14.45 -6.22 8.54
CA LEU A 4 -14.34 -7.24 9.60
C LEU A 4 -15.09 -6.85 10.88
N SER A 5 -15.34 -5.57 11.07
CA SER A 5 -16.01 -5.01 12.25
C SER A 5 -17.47 -4.61 12.02
N ASP A 6 -17.84 -4.37 10.75
CA ASP A 6 -19.17 -3.90 10.37
C ASP A 6 -19.69 -4.66 9.13
N ASP A 7 -20.69 -5.52 9.34
CA ASP A 7 -21.30 -6.30 8.26
C ASP A 7 -22.05 -5.42 7.25
N SER A 8 -22.49 -4.22 7.63
CA SER A 8 -23.25 -3.32 6.74
C SER A 8 -22.43 -2.81 5.55
N VAL A 9 -21.08 -2.74 5.69
CA VAL A 9 -20.17 -2.30 4.62
C VAL A 9 -19.54 -3.46 3.83
N ARG A 10 -19.87 -4.70 4.18
CA ARG A 10 -19.24 -5.90 3.62
C ARG A 10 -19.35 -5.98 2.11
N ASP A 11 -20.52 -5.66 1.56
CA ASP A 11 -20.78 -5.71 0.13
C ASP A 11 -19.91 -4.72 -0.66
N SER A 12 -19.55 -3.59 -0.09
CA SER A 12 -18.65 -2.61 -0.71
C SER A 12 -17.22 -3.14 -0.90
N PHE A 13 -16.80 -4.14 -0.13
CA PHE A 13 -15.51 -4.80 -0.29
C PHE A 13 -15.63 -6.04 -1.18
N THR A 14 -16.64 -6.88 -1.00
CA THR A 14 -16.78 -8.14 -1.77
C THR A 14 -17.14 -7.90 -3.24
N ILE A 15 -17.62 -6.70 -3.60
CA ILE A 15 -17.90 -6.33 -5.00
C ILE A 15 -16.67 -6.51 -5.89
N VAL A 16 -15.46 -6.31 -5.37
CA VAL A 16 -14.20 -6.44 -6.14
C VAL A 16 -14.08 -7.84 -6.75
N ARG A 17 -14.35 -8.88 -5.96
CA ARG A 17 -14.31 -10.26 -6.47
C ARG A 17 -15.47 -10.56 -7.41
N LYS A 18 -16.66 -10.01 -7.13
CA LYS A 18 -17.85 -10.20 -7.99
C LYS A 18 -17.63 -9.64 -9.40
N VAL A 19 -17.04 -8.45 -9.53
CA VAL A 19 -16.80 -7.80 -10.83
C VAL A 19 -15.51 -8.25 -11.52
N ASN A 20 -14.60 -8.86 -10.77
CA ASN A 20 -13.32 -9.37 -11.27
C ASN A 20 -13.06 -10.81 -10.79
N PRO A 21 -13.90 -11.77 -11.25
CA PRO A 21 -13.88 -13.15 -10.73
C PRO A 21 -12.54 -13.88 -10.99
N ASN A 22 -11.86 -13.56 -12.09
CA ASN A 22 -10.62 -14.20 -12.51
C ASN A 22 -9.36 -13.36 -12.28
N GLY A 23 -9.51 -12.13 -11.80
CA GLY A 23 -8.39 -11.22 -11.58
C GLY A 23 -7.66 -11.48 -10.26
N PHE A 24 -6.48 -10.91 -10.15
CA PHE A 24 -5.69 -10.95 -8.93
C PHE A 24 -6.24 -9.91 -7.95
N VAL A 25 -6.78 -10.37 -6.84
CA VAL A 25 -7.36 -9.52 -5.79
C VAL A 25 -6.52 -9.60 -4.53
N MET A 26 -6.21 -8.48 -3.94
CA MET A 26 -5.48 -8.37 -2.66
C MET A 26 -6.41 -7.84 -1.57
N ALA A 27 -6.45 -8.54 -0.44
CA ALA A 27 -7.02 -7.98 0.79
C ALA A 27 -6.03 -6.98 1.42
N ASN A 28 -6.52 -6.07 2.27
CA ASN A 28 -5.68 -5.07 2.92
C ASN A 28 -6.06 -4.93 4.40
N LEU A 29 -5.06 -5.01 5.29
CA LEU A 29 -5.19 -4.80 6.73
C LEU A 29 -4.06 -3.94 7.29
N GLY A 30 -4.31 -3.28 8.41
CA GLY A 30 -3.27 -2.64 9.21
C GLY A 30 -2.40 -3.64 9.96
N ALA A 31 -1.17 -3.28 10.27
CA ALA A 31 -0.19 -4.13 10.96
C ALA A 31 -0.57 -4.47 12.42
N HIS A 32 -1.56 -3.78 13.00
CA HIS A 32 -2.10 -4.07 14.33
C HIS A 32 -2.97 -5.35 14.36
N HIS A 33 -3.42 -5.85 13.21
CA HIS A 33 -4.23 -7.05 13.12
C HIS A 33 -3.39 -8.33 13.29
N ASP A 34 -4.00 -9.34 13.91
CA ASP A 34 -3.43 -10.67 14.09
C ASP A 34 -3.68 -11.61 12.89
N LEU A 35 -3.14 -12.83 12.98
CA LEU A 35 -3.28 -13.86 11.95
C LEU A 35 -4.76 -14.24 11.70
N GLU A 36 -5.60 -14.27 12.73
CA GLU A 36 -7.00 -14.65 12.58
C GLU A 36 -7.77 -13.61 11.72
N ASN A 37 -7.54 -12.33 11.99
CA ASN A 37 -8.10 -11.27 11.16
C ASN A 37 -7.53 -11.29 9.73
N ALA A 38 -6.25 -11.64 9.56
CA ALA A 38 -5.64 -11.81 8.24
C ALA A 38 -6.33 -12.92 7.43
N LYS A 39 -6.59 -14.09 8.04
CA LYS A 39 -7.34 -15.19 7.41
C LYS A 39 -8.75 -14.75 7.04
N ARG A 40 -9.48 -14.13 7.97
CA ARG A 40 -10.84 -13.62 7.71
C ARG A 40 -10.90 -12.62 6.55
N ALA A 41 -9.91 -11.73 6.43
CA ALA A 41 -9.85 -10.76 5.34
C ALA A 41 -9.60 -11.44 3.99
N VAL A 42 -8.70 -12.41 3.93
CA VAL A 42 -8.42 -13.21 2.73
C VAL A 42 -9.66 -14.00 2.31
N ASP A 43 -10.30 -14.70 3.24
CA ASP A 43 -11.49 -15.50 2.97
C ASP A 43 -12.67 -14.64 2.51
N LEU A 44 -12.89 -13.48 3.14
CA LEU A 44 -13.97 -12.56 2.79
C LEU A 44 -13.93 -12.10 1.32
N LEU A 45 -12.72 -11.85 0.80
CA LEU A 45 -12.51 -11.36 -0.55
C LEU A 45 -12.13 -12.48 -1.54
N GLU A 46 -12.00 -13.72 -1.09
CA GLU A 46 -11.36 -14.79 -1.87
C GLU A 46 -10.04 -14.28 -2.47
N ALA A 47 -9.23 -13.62 -1.63
CA ALA A 47 -8.09 -12.86 -2.07
C ALA A 47 -6.91 -13.77 -2.45
N ASN A 48 -6.17 -13.37 -3.47
CA ASN A 48 -4.97 -14.05 -3.94
C ASN A 48 -3.72 -13.67 -3.13
N ALA A 49 -3.76 -12.55 -2.42
CA ALA A 49 -2.69 -12.06 -1.56
C ALA A 49 -3.25 -11.14 -0.46
N LEU A 50 -2.45 -10.88 0.56
CA LEU A 50 -2.74 -9.91 1.61
C LEU A 50 -1.71 -8.78 1.58
N GLN A 51 -2.18 -7.55 1.60
CA GLN A 51 -1.37 -6.37 1.92
C GLN A 51 -1.49 -6.04 3.41
N ILE A 52 -0.37 -5.82 4.07
CA ILE A 52 -0.31 -5.27 5.43
C ILE A 52 0.24 -3.85 5.30
N HIS A 53 -0.55 -2.85 5.67
CA HIS A 53 -0.08 -1.49 5.63
C HIS A 53 0.53 -1.02 6.95
N LEU A 54 1.63 -0.26 6.80
CA LEU A 54 2.30 0.47 7.87
C LEU A 54 1.93 1.95 7.71
N ASN A 55 1.26 2.52 8.68
CA ASN A 55 0.75 3.89 8.59
C ASN A 55 1.05 4.72 9.85
N VAL A 56 2.22 4.50 10.46
CA VAL A 56 2.61 5.17 11.71
C VAL A 56 2.46 6.70 11.65
N PRO A 57 2.92 7.42 10.62
CA PRO A 57 2.74 8.87 10.56
C PRO A 57 1.26 9.29 10.50
N GLN A 58 0.42 8.53 9.80
CA GLN A 58 -1.02 8.75 9.77
C GLN A 58 -1.63 8.54 11.15
N GLU A 59 -1.34 7.41 11.81
CA GLU A 59 -1.85 7.09 13.14
C GLU A 59 -1.49 8.17 14.16
N ILE A 60 -0.27 8.70 14.12
CA ILE A 60 0.18 9.78 15.00
C ILE A 60 -0.68 11.04 14.81
N VAL A 61 -1.09 11.34 13.60
CA VAL A 61 -1.90 12.54 13.30
C VAL A 61 -3.38 12.30 13.50
N MET A 62 -3.90 11.11 13.29
CA MET A 62 -5.31 10.78 13.51
C MET A 62 -5.73 11.08 14.93
N PRO A 63 -6.89 11.77 15.17
CA PRO A 63 -7.43 12.00 16.51
C PRO A 63 -7.62 10.70 17.30
N GLU A 64 -8.16 9.68 16.64
CA GLU A 64 -8.44 8.33 17.13
C GLU A 64 -7.30 7.32 16.89
N GLY A 65 -6.17 7.76 16.34
CA GLY A 65 -5.08 6.90 15.91
C GLY A 65 -4.34 6.20 17.05
N ASP A 66 -3.72 5.09 16.72
CA ASP A 66 -2.95 4.27 17.62
C ASP A 66 -1.62 4.95 18.02
N ARG A 67 -1.11 4.60 19.20
CA ARG A 67 0.18 5.09 19.71
C ARG A 67 1.08 3.96 20.18
N ASP A 68 0.59 2.71 20.16
CA ASP A 68 1.34 1.52 20.49
C ASP A 68 1.51 0.65 19.24
N PHE A 69 2.72 0.65 18.71
CA PHE A 69 3.12 -0.12 17.53
C PHE A 69 3.96 -1.36 17.86
N THR A 70 4.08 -1.70 19.14
CA THR A 70 5.00 -2.75 19.64
C THR A 70 4.64 -4.14 19.14
N SER A 71 3.36 -4.41 18.87
CA SER A 71 2.88 -5.70 18.36
C SER A 71 3.11 -5.92 16.86
N TRP A 72 3.37 -4.86 16.08
CA TRP A 72 3.34 -4.92 14.62
C TRP A 72 4.37 -5.89 14.05
N SER A 73 5.61 -5.86 14.50
CA SER A 73 6.66 -6.77 14.02
C SER A 73 6.28 -8.23 14.24
N LYS A 74 5.75 -8.56 15.43
CA LYS A 74 5.32 -9.93 15.76
C LYS A 74 4.13 -10.37 14.91
N ASN A 75 3.15 -9.50 14.71
CA ASN A 75 2.00 -9.78 13.86
C ASN A 75 2.44 -10.06 12.41
N ILE A 76 3.29 -9.19 11.85
CA ILE A 76 3.83 -9.34 10.49
C ILE A 76 4.57 -10.67 10.36
N GLU A 77 5.51 -10.97 11.26
CA GLU A 77 6.27 -12.23 11.26
C GLU A 77 5.35 -13.45 11.28
N THR A 78 4.35 -13.45 12.15
CA THR A 78 3.40 -14.55 12.27
C THR A 78 2.56 -14.70 11.01
N ILE A 79 2.01 -13.61 10.49
CA ILE A 79 1.17 -13.62 9.29
C ILE A 79 1.98 -14.09 8.07
N VAL A 80 3.19 -13.58 7.89
CA VAL A 80 4.07 -13.97 6.77
C VAL A 80 4.40 -15.44 6.79
N ARG A 81 4.62 -16.01 7.99
CA ARG A 81 4.94 -17.43 8.15
C ARG A 81 3.74 -18.36 7.98
N GLU A 82 2.55 -17.97 8.45
CA GLU A 82 1.41 -18.87 8.64
C GLU A 82 0.29 -18.69 7.59
N LEU A 83 0.22 -17.53 6.94
CA LEU A 83 -0.86 -17.26 5.98
C LEU A 83 -0.60 -18.04 4.67
N PRO A 84 -1.61 -18.75 4.10
CA PRO A 84 -1.40 -19.58 2.91
C PRO A 84 -1.28 -18.81 1.59
N VAL A 85 -1.47 -17.49 1.60
CA VAL A 85 -1.33 -16.62 0.43
C VAL A 85 -0.14 -15.68 0.60
N PRO A 86 0.45 -15.17 -0.50
CA PRO A 86 1.52 -14.17 -0.43
C PRO A 86 1.14 -12.94 0.39
N VAL A 87 2.10 -12.44 1.15
CA VAL A 87 1.95 -11.22 1.95
C VAL A 87 2.84 -10.13 1.38
N ILE A 88 2.28 -8.93 1.20
CA ILE A 88 2.98 -7.72 0.80
C ILE A 88 2.91 -6.75 2.00
N VAL A 89 4.05 -6.33 2.52
CA VAL A 89 4.08 -5.25 3.52
C VAL A 89 4.30 -3.93 2.80
N LYS A 90 3.45 -2.96 3.05
CA LYS A 90 3.44 -1.68 2.34
C LYS A 90 3.36 -0.48 3.26
N GLU A 91 3.98 0.59 2.86
CA GLU A 91 3.74 1.91 3.42
C GLU A 91 2.52 2.58 2.76
N VAL A 92 2.14 3.77 3.20
CA VAL A 92 0.92 4.45 2.74
C VAL A 92 1.17 5.85 2.15
N GLY A 93 2.41 6.15 1.79
CA GLY A 93 2.77 7.42 1.16
C GLY A 93 3.87 8.20 1.89
N PHE A 94 4.64 7.54 2.76
CA PHE A 94 5.78 8.15 3.47
C PHE A 94 7.11 7.46 3.18
N GLY A 95 7.08 6.40 2.36
CA GLY A 95 8.29 5.66 1.98
C GLY A 95 8.87 4.80 3.09
N MET A 96 9.95 4.10 2.77
CA MET A 96 10.66 3.23 3.71
C MET A 96 12.15 3.53 3.69
N SER A 97 12.76 3.65 4.86
CA SER A 97 14.21 3.72 4.99
C SER A 97 14.86 2.35 4.80
N ARG A 98 16.17 2.33 4.60
CA ARG A 98 16.97 1.10 4.51
C ARG A 98 16.80 0.21 5.73
N GLU A 99 16.79 0.81 6.92
CA GLU A 99 16.61 0.09 8.19
C GLU A 99 15.23 -0.55 8.28
N ALA A 100 14.19 0.15 7.83
CA ALA A 100 12.83 -0.39 7.82
C ALA A 100 12.73 -1.59 6.86
N ILE A 101 13.28 -1.48 5.65
CA ILE A 101 13.31 -2.56 4.67
C ILE A 101 14.11 -3.75 5.22
N GLN A 102 15.29 -3.49 5.80
CA GLN A 102 16.13 -4.53 6.41
C GLN A 102 15.36 -5.27 7.52
N HIS A 103 14.67 -4.54 8.38
CA HIS A 103 13.87 -5.14 9.44
C HIS A 103 12.77 -6.05 8.90
N LEU A 104 12.04 -5.61 7.88
CA LEU A 104 11.01 -6.42 7.22
C LEU A 104 11.60 -7.69 6.59
N VAL A 105 12.75 -7.59 5.94
CA VAL A 105 13.46 -8.77 5.39
C VAL A 105 13.84 -9.75 6.50
N GLN A 106 14.30 -9.26 7.65
CA GLN A 106 14.63 -10.10 8.82
C GLN A 106 13.40 -10.81 9.41
N LEU A 107 12.20 -10.19 9.33
CA LEU A 107 10.92 -10.81 9.69
C LEU A 107 10.43 -11.85 8.66
N GLY A 108 11.15 -12.05 7.56
CA GLY A 108 10.80 -13.01 6.51
C GLY A 108 9.89 -12.45 5.42
N VAL A 109 9.66 -11.14 5.36
CA VAL A 109 8.84 -10.49 4.34
C VAL A 109 9.49 -10.66 2.96
N LYS A 110 8.74 -11.19 2.00
CA LYS A 110 9.22 -11.47 0.63
C LYS A 110 8.74 -10.46 -0.40
N ASN A 111 7.75 -9.64 -0.06
CA ASN A 111 7.22 -8.63 -0.97
C ASN A 111 7.01 -7.33 -0.17
N ILE A 112 7.63 -6.26 -0.63
CA ILE A 112 7.58 -4.94 0.02
C ILE A 112 7.16 -3.90 -1.02
N ASP A 113 6.12 -3.12 -0.71
CA ASP A 113 5.76 -1.93 -1.47
C ASP A 113 6.21 -0.68 -0.69
N VAL A 114 7.18 0.02 -1.24
CA VAL A 114 7.80 1.16 -0.55
C VAL A 114 6.86 2.35 -0.37
N SER A 115 5.87 2.49 -1.21
CA SER A 115 4.81 3.52 -1.17
C SER A 115 5.28 4.88 -0.63
N GLY A 116 6.08 5.56 -1.44
CA GLY A 116 6.72 6.81 -1.04
C GLY A 116 5.86 8.05 -1.19
N ARG A 117 6.41 9.17 -0.78
CA ARG A 117 5.82 10.51 -0.92
C ARG A 117 5.72 10.90 -2.40
N GLY A 118 4.70 11.71 -2.72
CA GLY A 118 4.47 12.25 -4.06
C GLY A 118 3.03 12.16 -4.54
N GLY A 119 2.20 11.39 -3.84
CA GLY A 119 0.75 11.27 -4.08
C GLY A 119 -0.06 11.78 -2.90
N THR A 120 -1.03 10.97 -2.45
CA THR A 120 -1.87 11.27 -1.29
C THR A 120 -1.02 11.46 -0.04
N ASN A 121 -1.25 12.55 0.69
CA ASN A 121 -0.59 12.83 1.96
C ASN A 121 -1.59 12.66 3.11
N PHE A 122 -1.54 11.51 3.77
CA PHE A 122 -2.45 11.21 4.87
C PHE A 122 -2.23 12.07 6.10
N ILE A 123 -1.02 12.61 6.32
CA ILE A 123 -0.79 13.60 7.39
C ILE A 123 -1.64 14.85 7.16
N GLN A 124 -1.67 15.37 5.93
CA GLN A 124 -2.49 16.55 5.61
C GLN A 124 -3.97 16.25 5.78
N ILE A 125 -4.45 15.11 5.23
CA ILE A 125 -5.86 14.71 5.32
C ILE A 125 -6.30 14.58 6.78
N GLU A 126 -5.51 13.88 7.60
CA GLU A 126 -5.85 13.68 9.00
C GLU A 126 -5.69 14.97 9.82
N ASN A 127 -4.76 15.84 9.44
CA ASN A 127 -4.59 17.13 10.08
C ASN A 127 -5.80 18.05 9.89
N GLU A 128 -6.42 18.01 8.69
CA GLU A 128 -7.65 18.77 8.41
C GLU A 128 -8.87 18.31 9.24
N ARG A 129 -8.86 17.08 9.74
CA ARG A 129 -9.89 16.55 10.64
C ARG A 129 -9.74 17.01 12.10
N ARG A 130 -8.62 17.65 12.43
CA ARG A 130 -8.31 18.07 13.81
C ARG A 130 -8.80 19.48 14.09
N GLU A 131 -9.35 19.68 15.29
CA GLU A 131 -9.86 20.98 15.73
C GLU A 131 -8.82 21.80 16.53
N LYS A 132 -7.87 21.16 17.20
CA LYS A 132 -7.05 21.82 18.23
C LYS A 132 -5.54 21.69 18.06
N LEU A 133 -5.06 20.60 17.45
CA LEU A 133 -3.63 20.35 17.26
C LEU A 133 -3.30 20.39 15.78
N ASP A 134 -2.30 21.17 15.42
CA ASP A 134 -1.81 21.29 14.05
C ASP A 134 -0.50 20.51 13.89
N TYR A 135 -0.51 19.54 12.99
CA TYR A 135 0.64 18.72 12.62
C TYR A 135 1.25 19.13 11.26
N GLN A 136 0.94 20.32 10.76
CA GLN A 136 1.47 20.83 9.48
C GLN A 136 3.01 20.76 9.42
N ALA A 137 3.70 20.92 10.55
CA ALA A 137 5.15 20.85 10.63
C ALA A 137 5.73 19.51 10.15
N ILE A 138 4.98 18.40 10.24
CA ILE A 138 5.40 17.09 9.78
C ILE A 138 4.75 16.65 8.46
N ALA A 139 3.99 17.52 7.79
CA ALA A 139 3.36 17.21 6.51
C ALA A 139 4.37 16.81 5.40
N GLY A 140 5.61 17.24 5.52
CA GLY A 140 6.71 16.86 4.65
C GLY A 140 7.49 15.60 5.08
N TRP A 141 7.04 14.89 6.12
CA TRP A 141 7.72 13.69 6.64
C TRP A 141 7.81 12.58 5.59
N GLY A 142 8.90 11.81 5.69
CA GLY A 142 9.11 10.61 4.90
C GLY A 142 9.97 10.83 3.65
N GLN A 143 10.11 9.76 2.88
CA GLN A 143 10.91 9.68 1.66
C GLN A 143 10.00 9.59 0.43
N THR A 144 10.46 10.10 -0.70
CA THR A 144 9.82 9.89 -1.99
C THR A 144 9.97 8.43 -2.43
N THR A 145 9.15 8.00 -3.39
CA THR A 145 9.26 6.66 -3.97
C THR A 145 10.64 6.38 -4.57
N PRO A 146 11.26 7.28 -5.36
CA PRO A 146 12.63 7.07 -5.85
C PRO A 146 13.68 6.95 -4.73
N GLU A 147 13.60 7.78 -3.68
CA GLU A 147 14.49 7.68 -2.52
C GLU A 147 14.38 6.31 -1.84
N SER A 148 13.15 5.83 -1.59
CA SER A 148 12.92 4.52 -0.99
C SER A 148 13.38 3.37 -1.90
N LEU A 149 13.25 3.48 -3.23
CA LEU A 149 13.78 2.49 -4.16
C LEU A 149 15.32 2.44 -4.13
N LEU A 150 15.98 3.57 -3.96
CA LEU A 150 17.44 3.60 -3.76
C LEU A 150 17.85 2.97 -2.43
N GLU A 151 17.09 3.18 -1.37
CA GLU A 151 17.28 2.52 -0.08
C GLU A 151 17.07 1.00 -0.16
N ALA A 152 16.20 0.53 -1.05
CA ALA A 152 15.90 -0.88 -1.26
C ALA A 152 16.99 -1.64 -2.06
N GLN A 153 17.90 -0.95 -2.74
CA GLN A 153 18.91 -1.57 -3.62
C GLN A 153 19.68 -2.75 -2.98
N PRO A 154 20.14 -2.68 -1.71
CA PRO A 154 20.86 -3.79 -1.09
C PRO A 154 20.02 -5.07 -0.90
N PHE A 155 18.71 -4.99 -1.03
CA PHE A 155 17.78 -6.08 -0.69
C PHE A 155 17.10 -6.71 -1.91
N LEU A 156 17.37 -6.26 -3.14
CA LEU A 156 16.72 -6.73 -4.36
C LEU A 156 16.87 -8.25 -4.62
N ASN A 157 17.92 -8.86 -4.07
CA ASN A 157 18.15 -10.32 -4.14
C ASN A 157 17.45 -11.11 -3.02
N GLN A 158 16.83 -10.42 -2.06
CA GLN A 158 16.25 -11.04 -0.86
C GLN A 158 14.73 -10.89 -0.80
N THR A 159 14.21 -9.83 -1.42
CA THR A 159 12.78 -9.48 -1.40
C THR A 159 12.37 -8.86 -2.72
N THR A 160 11.13 -9.09 -3.11
CA THR A 160 10.50 -8.43 -4.27
C THR A 160 10.07 -7.03 -3.87
N ILE A 161 10.50 -6.03 -4.63
CA ILE A 161 10.16 -4.63 -4.37
C ILE A 161 9.07 -4.16 -5.32
N LEU A 162 8.02 -3.62 -4.77
CA LEU A 162 6.96 -2.91 -5.48
C LEU A 162 7.11 -1.41 -5.21
N ALA A 163 6.66 -0.60 -6.15
CA ALA A 163 6.68 0.85 -6.02
C ALA A 163 5.27 1.43 -6.22
N SER A 164 4.78 2.13 -5.21
CA SER A 164 3.61 2.98 -5.31
C SER A 164 3.88 4.33 -4.66
N GLY A 165 2.93 5.25 -4.78
CA GLY A 165 3.07 6.62 -4.25
C GLY A 165 3.70 7.60 -5.24
N GLY A 166 2.90 8.57 -5.68
CA GLY A 166 3.33 9.62 -6.59
C GLY A 166 3.54 9.21 -8.04
N ILE A 167 3.17 7.99 -8.41
CA ILE A 167 3.21 7.52 -9.81
C ILE A 167 2.01 8.12 -10.55
N THR A 168 2.27 8.87 -11.62
CA THR A 168 1.23 9.63 -12.32
C THR A 168 1.05 9.25 -13.79
N ASP A 169 2.08 8.70 -14.42
CA ASP A 169 2.08 8.34 -15.84
C ASP A 169 3.00 7.15 -16.15
N TYR A 170 3.06 6.75 -17.43
CA TYR A 170 3.87 5.64 -17.88
C TYR A 170 5.38 5.87 -17.70
N LEU A 171 5.85 7.11 -17.77
CA LEU A 171 7.27 7.43 -17.60
C LEU A 171 7.70 7.22 -16.14
N ASP A 172 6.85 7.56 -15.18
CA ASP A 172 7.11 7.26 -13.77
C ASP A 172 7.15 5.76 -13.52
N ILE A 173 6.29 4.98 -14.19
CA ILE A 173 6.33 3.51 -14.15
C ILE A 173 7.70 3.02 -14.64
N VAL A 174 8.15 3.47 -15.82
CA VAL A 174 9.46 3.07 -16.38
C VAL A 174 10.61 3.44 -15.45
N LYS A 175 10.59 4.65 -14.86
CA LYS A 175 11.61 5.07 -13.89
C LYS A 175 11.64 4.17 -12.65
N ALA A 176 10.47 3.83 -12.11
CA ALA A 176 10.38 2.93 -10.95
C ALA A 176 10.92 1.53 -11.26
N LEU A 177 10.58 0.98 -12.42
CA LEU A 177 11.12 -0.31 -12.88
C LEU A 177 12.64 -0.25 -13.09
N ALA A 178 13.15 0.83 -13.69
CA ALA A 178 14.58 1.05 -13.87
C ALA A 178 15.35 1.17 -12.55
N LEU A 179 14.69 1.64 -11.49
CA LEU A 179 15.22 1.68 -10.12
C LEU A 179 15.08 0.35 -9.36
N GLY A 180 14.65 -0.73 -10.02
CA GLY A 180 14.63 -2.08 -9.46
C GLY A 180 13.28 -2.52 -8.90
N ALA A 181 12.20 -1.76 -9.09
CA ALA A 181 10.87 -2.25 -8.75
C ALA A 181 10.47 -3.40 -9.70
N ASN A 182 9.83 -4.43 -9.16
CA ASN A 182 9.31 -5.56 -9.93
C ASN A 182 7.88 -5.30 -10.44
N ALA A 183 7.16 -4.43 -9.75
CA ALA A 183 5.82 -3.99 -10.13
C ALA A 183 5.55 -2.59 -9.59
N VAL A 184 4.55 -1.93 -10.19
CA VAL A 184 4.17 -0.56 -9.83
C VAL A 184 2.69 -0.50 -9.49
N GLY A 185 2.34 0.20 -8.42
CA GLY A 185 0.98 0.43 -7.97
C GLY A 185 0.54 1.88 -8.19
N LEU A 186 -0.66 2.05 -8.72
CA LEU A 186 -1.31 3.35 -8.85
C LEU A 186 -2.66 3.33 -8.14
N SER A 187 -2.98 4.39 -7.40
CA SER A 187 -4.23 4.52 -6.67
C SER A 187 -4.89 5.87 -6.95
N GLY A 188 -4.39 6.94 -6.36
CA GLY A 188 -4.99 8.27 -6.46
C GLY A 188 -5.17 8.74 -7.91
N ARG A 189 -4.22 8.44 -8.79
CA ARG A 189 -4.32 8.80 -10.22
C ARG A 189 -5.48 8.10 -10.90
N PHE A 190 -5.70 6.82 -10.64
CA PHE A 190 -6.84 6.10 -11.24
C PHE A 190 -8.17 6.58 -10.68
N LEU A 191 -8.26 6.85 -9.38
CA LEU A 191 -9.46 7.44 -8.79
C LEU A 191 -9.80 8.78 -9.44
N GLN A 192 -8.81 9.65 -9.61
CA GLN A 192 -8.96 10.95 -10.27
C GLN A 192 -9.42 10.80 -11.73
N MET A 193 -8.77 9.92 -12.49
CA MET A 193 -9.12 9.67 -13.89
C MET A 193 -10.57 9.20 -14.05
N VAL A 194 -10.99 8.22 -13.24
CA VAL A 194 -12.36 7.71 -13.30
C VAL A 194 -13.37 8.79 -12.93
N HIS A 195 -13.06 9.63 -11.96
CA HIS A 195 -13.92 10.72 -11.54
C HIS A 195 -14.03 11.84 -12.60
N GLU A 196 -12.91 12.20 -13.25
CA GLU A 196 -12.86 13.31 -14.20
C GLU A 196 -13.27 12.92 -15.63
N GLN A 197 -12.93 11.70 -16.06
CA GLN A 197 -13.04 11.26 -17.46
C GLN A 197 -13.96 10.06 -17.66
N GLY A 198 -14.33 9.37 -16.58
CA GLY A 198 -15.12 8.14 -16.64
C GLY A 198 -14.29 6.88 -16.89
N VAL A 199 -14.97 5.73 -16.82
CA VAL A 199 -14.33 4.41 -16.88
C VAL A 199 -13.72 4.13 -18.25
N GLU A 200 -14.44 4.40 -19.33
CA GLU A 200 -14.00 4.07 -20.70
C GLU A 200 -12.70 4.77 -21.06
N GLN A 201 -12.60 6.08 -20.81
CA GLN A 201 -11.39 6.87 -21.09
C GLN A 201 -10.23 6.46 -20.18
N SER A 202 -10.52 6.06 -18.94
CA SER A 202 -9.50 5.54 -18.03
C SER A 202 -8.92 4.21 -18.52
N VAL A 203 -9.75 3.32 -19.05
CA VAL A 203 -9.29 2.06 -19.66
C VAL A 203 -8.43 2.33 -20.90
N GLU A 204 -8.86 3.23 -21.80
CA GLU A 204 -8.08 3.62 -22.98
C GLU A 204 -6.71 4.18 -22.59
N MET A 205 -6.65 5.02 -21.56
CA MET A 205 -5.37 5.56 -21.08
C MET A 205 -4.45 4.48 -20.53
N ILE A 206 -4.98 3.49 -19.80
CA ILE A 206 -4.19 2.35 -19.31
C ILE A 206 -3.62 1.54 -20.48
N GLU A 207 -4.41 1.27 -21.52
CA GLU A 207 -3.92 0.56 -22.70
C GLU A 207 -2.83 1.35 -23.44
N ASN A 208 -3.00 2.67 -23.58
CA ASN A 208 -1.97 3.54 -24.16
C ASN A 208 -0.66 3.52 -23.33
N TRP A 209 -0.75 3.49 -22.02
CA TRP A 209 0.43 3.37 -21.15
C TRP A 209 1.12 2.01 -21.29
N LYS A 210 0.34 0.93 -21.43
CA LYS A 210 0.90 -0.40 -21.68
C LYS A 210 1.69 -0.45 -22.98
N GLU A 211 1.15 0.14 -24.05
CA GLU A 211 1.88 0.26 -25.33
C GLU A 211 3.17 1.08 -25.18
N ALA A 212 3.08 2.24 -24.52
CA ALA A 212 4.23 3.14 -24.32
C ALA A 212 5.36 2.49 -23.52
N ILE A 213 5.04 1.61 -22.56
CA ILE A 213 6.04 0.89 -21.75
C ILE A 213 6.72 -0.23 -22.56
N GLN A 214 6.07 -0.78 -23.58
CA GLN A 214 6.61 -1.86 -24.43
C GLN A 214 7.59 -1.35 -25.50
N HIS A 215 7.58 -0.07 -25.81
CA HIS A 215 8.44 0.59 -26.80
C HIS A 215 9.60 1.34 -26.14
#